data_60032d0b485213c6f4ff1b44f9dfa324
#
_entry.id   60032d0b485213c6f4ff1b44f9dfa324
#
_cell.length_a   1.000
_cell.length_b   1.000
_cell.length_c   1.000
_cell.angle_alpha   90.00
_cell.angle_beta   90.00
_cell.angle_gamma   90.00
#
_symmetry.space_group_name_H-M   'P 1'
#
loop_
_entity.id
_entity.type
_entity.pdbx_description
1 polymer ?
#
loop_
_entity_poly.entity_id
_entity_poly.type
_entity_poly.pdbx_seq_one_letter_code
_entity_poly.pdbx_strand_id
1 'polypeptide(L)'
;MEKIRFSNAVLALEPQMLAWRRHLHAYPERSFEEAETTAFLERELLAIGVDKIERPTKTGLVARVFGSGAGRPAVVGVRADIDALPMPEENDLPYRSTVEGVMHACGHDGHAAMLLALAKLLVNARTSFCGEARLIFQHAEELPPGGAIELLRAGAVEGVDAMLGLHLSSNFDTGVFGVKSGVLTAAVDRFNVLVRGRGGHCAFPEQCNDPVVAAAET
;
A
#
# COMPACT_ATOMS: atom_id res chain seq x y z
N MET A 1 -17.17 20.53 14.06
CA MET A 1 -16.00 19.87 13.47
C MET A 1 -14.93 20.94 13.23
N GLU A 2 -13.77 20.77 13.82
CA GLU A 2 -12.65 21.66 13.58
C GLU A 2 -12.11 21.43 12.17
N LYS A 3 -11.94 22.52 11.39
CA LYS A 3 -11.42 22.41 10.03
C LYS A 3 -9.92 22.15 10.08
N ILE A 4 -9.46 21.05 9.50
CA ILE A 4 -8.03 20.77 9.33
C ILE A 4 -7.42 21.88 8.46
N ARG A 5 -6.35 22.50 8.94
CA ARG A 5 -5.58 23.50 8.20
C ARG A 5 -4.24 22.88 7.80
N PHE A 6 -3.99 22.79 6.51
CA PHE A 6 -2.68 22.38 6.00
C PHE A 6 -1.70 23.55 6.03
N SER A 7 -0.43 23.24 6.31
CA SER A 7 0.62 24.26 6.22
C SER A 7 0.87 24.64 4.74
N ASN A 8 1.41 25.83 4.52
CA ASN A 8 1.77 26.28 3.16
C ASN A 8 2.76 25.34 2.48
N ALA A 9 3.64 24.68 3.23
CA ALA A 9 4.58 23.69 2.71
C ALA A 9 3.87 22.45 2.13
N VAL A 10 2.80 21.99 2.79
CA VAL A 10 1.97 20.86 2.29
C VAL A 10 1.21 21.28 1.04
N LEU A 11 0.55 22.46 1.07
CA LEU A 11 -0.19 22.98 -0.07
C LEU A 11 0.67 23.18 -1.32
N ALA A 12 1.92 23.64 -1.14
CA ALA A 12 2.87 23.80 -2.23
C ALA A 12 3.29 22.47 -2.89
N LEU A 13 3.13 21.32 -2.22
CA LEU A 13 3.44 19.99 -2.76
C LEU A 13 2.26 19.33 -3.49
N GLU A 14 1.06 19.88 -3.38
CA GLU A 14 -0.15 19.27 -3.98
C GLU A 14 0.03 18.95 -5.48
N PRO A 15 0.51 19.88 -6.35
CA PRO A 15 0.66 19.57 -7.77
C PRO A 15 1.61 18.40 -8.03
N GLN A 16 2.72 18.33 -7.29
CA GLN A 16 3.70 17.26 -7.41
C GLN A 16 3.16 15.92 -6.90
N MET A 17 2.47 15.93 -5.76
CA MET A 17 1.84 14.72 -5.19
C MET A 17 0.77 14.17 -6.15
N LEU A 18 -0.05 15.03 -6.75
CA LEU A 18 -1.02 14.63 -7.77
C LEU A 18 -0.35 14.06 -9.02
N ALA A 19 0.79 14.61 -9.46
CA ALA A 19 1.56 14.08 -10.57
C ALA A 19 2.08 12.67 -10.26
N TRP A 20 2.66 12.45 -9.09
CA TRP A 20 3.10 11.12 -8.64
C TRP A 20 1.95 10.11 -8.58
N ARG A 21 0.83 10.49 -7.95
CA ARG A 21 -0.35 9.63 -7.87
C ARG A 21 -0.85 9.23 -9.26
N ARG A 22 -1.02 10.20 -10.18
CA ARG A 22 -1.51 9.95 -11.54
C ARG A 22 -0.57 9.07 -12.34
N HIS A 23 0.74 9.21 -12.16
CA HIS A 23 1.72 8.31 -12.77
C HIS A 23 1.56 6.88 -12.27
N LEU A 24 1.53 6.68 -10.95
CA LEU A 24 1.34 5.36 -10.34
C LEU A 24 0.00 4.73 -10.78
N HIS A 25 -1.06 5.53 -10.82
CA HIS A 25 -2.39 5.08 -11.24
C HIS A 25 -2.42 4.62 -12.71
N ALA A 26 -1.71 5.33 -13.60
CA ALA A 26 -1.65 5.01 -15.02
C ALA A 26 -0.80 3.77 -15.34
N TYR A 27 0.15 3.42 -14.47
CA TYR A 27 1.09 2.31 -14.66
C TYR A 27 1.07 1.34 -13.47
N PRO A 28 -0.09 0.73 -13.15
CA PRO A 28 -0.22 -0.14 -12.00
C PRO A 28 0.45 -1.49 -12.23
N GLU A 29 1.03 -2.05 -11.17
CA GLU A 29 1.59 -3.40 -11.16
C GLU A 29 0.97 -4.23 -10.05
N ARG A 30 0.82 -5.54 -10.29
CA ARG A 30 0.22 -6.48 -9.33
C ARG A 30 1.17 -6.79 -8.19
N SER A 31 0.60 -7.36 -7.13
CA SER A 31 1.35 -7.90 -5.99
C SER A 31 2.49 -8.80 -6.44
N PHE A 32 3.71 -8.58 -5.91
CA PHE A 32 4.98 -9.26 -6.23
C PHE A 32 5.56 -8.96 -7.63
N GLU A 33 4.90 -8.12 -8.43
CA GLU A 33 5.33 -7.73 -9.79
C GLU A 33 5.71 -6.23 -9.88
N GLU A 34 5.74 -5.48 -8.77
CA GLU A 34 5.87 -4.02 -8.66
C GLU A 34 7.31 -3.54 -8.97
N ALA A 35 7.91 -4.00 -10.07
CA ALA A 35 9.30 -3.70 -10.41
C ALA A 35 9.49 -2.25 -10.89
N GLU A 36 8.64 -1.80 -11.83
CA GLU A 36 8.69 -0.45 -12.38
C GLU A 36 8.18 0.58 -11.37
N THR A 37 7.16 0.22 -10.58
CA THR A 37 6.68 1.02 -9.45
C THR A 37 7.79 1.25 -8.43
N THR A 38 8.53 0.20 -8.06
CA THR A 38 9.66 0.30 -7.15
C THR A 38 10.78 1.17 -7.72
N ALA A 39 11.09 1.01 -9.03
CA ALA A 39 12.10 1.81 -9.71
C ALA A 39 11.70 3.28 -9.82
N PHE A 40 10.42 3.56 -10.07
CA PHE A 40 9.87 4.92 -10.06
C PHE A 40 10.03 5.56 -8.68
N LEU A 41 9.59 4.88 -7.62
CA LEU A 41 9.68 5.37 -6.24
C LEU A 41 11.12 5.65 -5.83
N GLU A 42 12.06 4.75 -6.15
CA GLU A 42 13.48 4.95 -5.88
C GLU A 42 14.03 6.19 -6.58
N ARG A 43 13.72 6.39 -7.86
CA ARG A 43 14.15 7.57 -8.62
C ARG A 43 13.63 8.87 -8.00
N GLU A 44 12.35 8.90 -7.61
CA GLU A 44 11.76 10.08 -6.99
C GLU A 44 12.38 10.36 -5.61
N LEU A 45 12.64 9.33 -4.80
CA LEU A 45 13.30 9.45 -3.50
C LEU A 45 14.75 9.94 -3.62
N LEU A 46 15.49 9.48 -4.64
CA LEU A 46 16.83 10.01 -4.96
C LEU A 46 16.76 11.48 -5.31
N ALA A 47 15.79 11.89 -6.15
CA ALA A 47 15.59 13.29 -6.53
C ALA A 47 15.15 14.17 -5.34
N ILE A 48 14.40 13.62 -4.40
CA ILE A 48 14.03 14.28 -3.14
C ILE A 48 15.26 14.49 -2.24
N GLY A 49 16.23 13.59 -2.28
CA GLY A 49 17.46 13.66 -1.50
C GLY A 49 17.33 13.03 -0.11
N VAL A 50 16.67 11.87 -0.01
CA VAL A 50 16.67 11.06 1.21
C VAL A 50 18.07 10.54 1.52
N ASP A 51 18.35 10.21 2.78
CA ASP A 51 19.71 9.85 3.21
C ASP A 51 20.12 8.44 2.83
N LYS A 52 19.17 7.51 2.79
CA LYS A 52 19.42 6.11 2.44
C LYS A 52 18.20 5.50 1.77
N ILE A 53 18.44 4.62 0.79
CA ILE A 53 17.41 3.77 0.16
C ILE A 53 17.93 2.33 0.18
N GLU A 54 17.08 1.40 0.57
CA GLU A 54 17.35 -0.03 0.66
C GLU A 54 16.25 -0.80 -0.07
N ARG A 55 16.62 -1.85 -0.77
CA ARG A 55 15.72 -2.82 -1.38
C ARG A 55 15.86 -4.17 -0.64
N PRO A 56 15.19 -4.35 0.51
CA PRO A 56 15.35 -5.55 1.32
C PRO A 56 14.63 -6.76 0.73
N THR A 57 13.74 -6.54 -0.25
CA THR A 57 12.93 -7.53 -0.95
C THR A 57 13.03 -7.34 -2.46
N LYS A 58 12.47 -8.24 -3.26
CA LYS A 58 12.51 -8.18 -4.73
C LYS A 58 11.85 -6.91 -5.25
N THR A 59 10.71 -6.55 -4.70
CA THR A 59 9.95 -5.33 -4.99
C THR A 59 9.64 -4.60 -3.67
N GLY A 60 9.27 -3.32 -3.75
CA GLY A 60 9.20 -2.46 -2.57
C GLY A 60 10.57 -1.97 -2.11
N LEU A 61 10.59 -0.99 -1.22
CA LEU A 61 11.82 -0.38 -0.71
C LEU A 61 11.61 0.29 0.65
N VAL A 62 12.72 0.58 1.32
CA VAL A 62 12.78 1.36 2.57
C VAL A 62 13.68 2.56 2.34
N ALA A 63 13.17 3.76 2.60
CA ALA A 63 13.95 4.98 2.59
C ALA A 63 14.10 5.55 4.01
N ARG A 64 15.21 6.23 4.28
CA ARG A 64 15.48 6.83 5.58
C ARG A 64 15.79 8.30 5.42
N VAL A 65 15.22 9.11 6.32
CA VAL A 65 15.53 10.54 6.47
C VAL A 65 15.95 10.78 7.90
N PHE A 66 17.17 11.31 8.07
CA PHE A 66 17.71 11.60 9.39
C PHE A 66 17.48 13.06 9.77
N GLY A 67 16.92 13.27 10.94
CA GLY A 67 16.77 14.58 11.57
C GLY A 67 18.07 15.01 12.25
N SER A 68 18.37 16.31 12.18
CA SER A 68 19.52 16.93 12.82
C SER A 68 19.13 17.94 13.92
N GLY A 69 17.83 18.00 14.25
CA GLY A 69 17.31 18.84 15.31
C GLY A 69 17.72 18.36 16.72
N ALA A 70 17.48 19.21 17.71
CA ALA A 70 17.71 18.86 19.10
C ALA A 70 16.53 18.01 19.65
N GLY A 71 16.83 17.13 20.59
CA GLY A 71 15.82 16.32 21.27
C GLY A 71 16.28 14.91 21.55
N ARG A 72 15.35 14.07 22.03
CA ARG A 72 15.57 12.63 22.18
C ARG A 72 15.38 11.97 20.82
N PRO A 73 16.39 11.27 20.31
CA PRO A 73 16.24 10.57 19.04
C PRO A 73 15.21 9.44 19.14
N ALA A 74 14.37 9.34 18.11
CA ALA A 74 13.40 8.27 17.94
C ALA A 74 13.41 7.80 16.49
N VAL A 75 13.03 6.56 16.25
CA VAL A 75 12.82 6.00 14.92
C VAL A 75 11.33 5.83 14.70
N VAL A 76 10.78 6.60 13.77
CA VAL A 76 9.35 6.52 13.40
C VAL A 76 9.23 5.93 12.02
N GLY A 77 8.58 4.78 11.92
CA GLY A 77 8.23 4.15 10.65
C GLY A 77 6.92 4.70 10.09
N VAL A 78 6.88 4.96 8.80
CA VAL A 78 5.63 5.30 8.08
C VAL A 78 5.50 4.38 6.88
N ARG A 79 4.34 3.72 6.76
CA ARG A 79 4.10 2.68 5.75
C ARG A 79 3.09 3.14 4.71
N ALA A 80 3.39 2.86 3.46
CA ALA A 80 2.45 2.83 2.34
C ALA A 80 2.62 1.52 1.57
N ASP A 81 1.52 0.92 1.14
CA ASP A 81 1.49 -0.15 0.16
C ASP A 81 1.60 0.41 -1.26
N ILE A 82 1.97 -0.45 -2.23
CA ILE A 82 2.29 0.01 -3.60
C ILE A 82 1.72 -0.86 -4.71
N ASP A 83 1.12 -2.00 -4.40
CA ASP A 83 0.56 -2.93 -5.37
C ASP A 83 -0.85 -2.56 -5.84
N ALA A 84 -1.24 -3.10 -6.99
CA ALA A 84 -2.53 -2.91 -7.62
C ALA A 84 -3.30 -4.22 -7.74
N LEU A 85 -4.61 -4.12 -8.01
CA LEU A 85 -5.52 -5.24 -8.09
C LEU A 85 -5.67 -5.76 -9.54
N PRO A 86 -5.85 -7.09 -9.72
CA PRO A 86 -6.11 -7.72 -11.01
C PRO A 86 -7.57 -7.53 -11.45
N MET A 87 -7.93 -6.29 -11.81
CA MET A 87 -9.26 -5.93 -12.28
C MET A 87 -9.19 -4.81 -13.33
N PRO A 88 -10.09 -4.78 -14.33
CA PRO A 88 -10.12 -3.72 -15.34
C PRO A 88 -10.59 -2.40 -14.72
N GLU A 89 -10.03 -1.28 -15.19
CA GLU A 89 -10.54 0.04 -14.85
C GLU A 89 -11.63 0.46 -15.82
N GLU A 90 -12.82 0.77 -15.29
CA GLU A 90 -13.98 1.22 -16.05
C GLU A 90 -14.16 2.76 -16.02
N ASN A 91 -13.31 3.47 -15.26
CA ASN A 91 -13.39 4.93 -15.18
C ASN A 91 -12.88 5.59 -16.47
N ASP A 92 -13.54 6.67 -16.89
CA ASP A 92 -13.07 7.52 -17.98
C ASP A 92 -12.27 8.71 -17.41
N LEU A 93 -11.00 8.44 -17.11
CA LEU A 93 -10.08 9.42 -16.52
C LEU A 93 -8.87 9.63 -17.45
N PRO A 94 -8.33 10.86 -17.53
CA PRO A 94 -7.16 11.15 -18.36
C PRO A 94 -5.87 10.45 -17.89
N TYR A 95 -5.88 9.88 -16.71
CA TYR A 95 -4.78 9.12 -16.09
C TYR A 95 -5.20 7.70 -15.71
N ARG A 96 -6.24 7.16 -16.36
CA ARG A 96 -6.67 5.77 -16.16
C ARG A 96 -5.54 4.80 -16.42
N SER A 97 -5.65 3.61 -15.86
CA SER A 97 -4.69 2.52 -16.10
C SER A 97 -4.45 2.28 -17.59
N THR A 98 -3.20 2.20 -17.98
CA THR A 98 -2.76 1.79 -19.33
C THR A 98 -2.47 0.30 -19.39
N VAL A 99 -2.58 -0.43 -18.28
CA VAL A 99 -2.33 -1.86 -18.15
C VAL A 99 -3.66 -2.59 -18.14
N GLU A 100 -3.92 -3.39 -19.17
CA GLU A 100 -5.17 -4.13 -19.28
C GLU A 100 -5.37 -5.07 -18.09
N GLY A 101 -6.55 -5.01 -17.47
CA GLY A 101 -6.93 -5.88 -16.36
C GLY A 101 -6.18 -5.62 -15.05
N VAL A 102 -5.56 -4.45 -14.90
CA VAL A 102 -4.91 -4.04 -13.64
C VAL A 102 -5.29 -2.60 -13.28
N MET A 103 -5.65 -2.36 -12.02
CA MET A 103 -6.08 -1.04 -11.54
C MET A 103 -5.68 -0.82 -10.08
N HIS A 104 -5.29 0.40 -9.73
CA HIS A 104 -5.21 0.85 -8.34
C HIS A 104 -6.60 1.15 -7.75
N ALA A 105 -7.40 0.09 -7.50
CA ALA A 105 -8.75 0.23 -6.96
C ALA A 105 -8.79 0.39 -5.43
N CYS A 106 -7.72 0.02 -4.72
CA CYS A 106 -7.61 0.17 -3.27
C CYS A 106 -6.98 1.50 -2.82
N GLY A 107 -6.46 2.31 -3.77
CA GLY A 107 -5.89 3.64 -3.47
C GLY A 107 -4.42 3.65 -3.07
N HIS A 108 -3.68 2.56 -3.30
CA HIS A 108 -2.26 2.44 -2.94
C HIS A 108 -1.39 3.43 -3.74
N ASP A 109 -1.79 3.84 -4.94
CA ASP A 109 -1.20 4.96 -5.70
C ASP A 109 -1.20 6.28 -4.89
N GLY A 110 -2.29 6.55 -4.19
CA GLY A 110 -2.41 7.69 -3.30
C GLY A 110 -1.56 7.54 -2.04
N HIS A 111 -1.50 6.34 -1.45
CA HIS A 111 -0.68 6.06 -0.27
C HIS A 111 0.81 6.30 -0.58
N ALA A 112 1.31 5.74 -1.69
CA ALA A 112 2.69 5.92 -2.14
C ALA A 112 3.02 7.38 -2.46
N ALA A 113 2.11 8.10 -3.14
CA ALA A 113 2.29 9.52 -3.45
C ALA A 113 2.34 10.40 -2.19
N MET A 114 1.51 10.11 -1.18
CA MET A 114 1.55 10.80 0.11
C MET A 114 2.86 10.51 0.87
N LEU A 115 3.37 9.29 0.80
CA LEU A 115 4.64 8.93 1.45
C LEU A 115 5.84 9.61 0.76
N LEU A 116 5.83 9.77 -0.57
CA LEU A 116 6.80 10.59 -1.30
C LEU A 116 6.73 12.07 -0.88
N ALA A 117 5.52 12.62 -0.75
CA ALA A 117 5.34 14.00 -0.29
C ALA A 117 5.85 14.19 1.14
N LEU A 118 5.59 13.23 2.03
CA LEU A 118 6.14 13.22 3.38
C LEU A 118 7.68 13.17 3.37
N ALA A 119 8.29 12.33 2.52
CA ALA A 119 9.74 12.28 2.36
C ALA A 119 10.31 13.67 2.04
N LYS A 120 9.71 14.38 1.09
CA LYS A 120 10.15 15.73 0.70
C LYS A 120 9.99 16.76 1.82
N LEU A 121 8.89 16.70 2.56
CA LEU A 121 8.68 17.56 3.73
C LEU A 121 9.74 17.32 4.81
N LEU A 122 10.03 16.05 5.11
CA LEU A 122 11.01 15.67 6.14
C LEU A 122 12.43 16.07 5.74
N VAL A 123 12.81 15.87 4.47
CA VAL A 123 14.12 16.30 3.94
C VAL A 123 14.29 17.82 4.11
N ASN A 124 13.25 18.59 3.82
CA ASN A 124 13.28 20.05 3.98
C ASN A 124 13.23 20.51 5.45
N ALA A 125 12.76 19.64 6.35
CA ALA A 125 12.57 19.96 7.77
C ALA A 125 13.55 19.24 8.71
N ARG A 126 14.71 18.76 8.21
CA ARG A 126 15.67 17.95 9.01
C ARG A 126 16.08 18.60 10.34
N THR A 127 16.18 19.91 10.39
CA THR A 127 16.53 20.64 11.61
C THR A 127 15.41 20.72 12.63
N SER A 128 14.19 20.30 12.26
CA SER A 128 12.99 20.40 13.09
C SER A 128 12.70 19.11 13.87
N PHE A 129 13.42 18.03 13.61
CA PHE A 129 13.24 16.76 14.33
C PHE A 129 14.58 16.07 14.61
N CYS A 130 14.57 15.13 15.57
CA CYS A 130 15.74 14.35 15.98
C CYS A 130 15.43 12.86 15.77
N GLY A 131 16.42 12.09 15.25
CA GLY A 131 16.27 10.66 15.00
C GLY A 131 16.03 10.33 13.55
N GLU A 132 15.22 9.32 13.27
CA GLU A 132 15.01 8.73 11.93
C GLU A 132 13.54 8.68 11.57
N ALA A 133 13.19 9.15 10.39
CA ALA A 133 11.94 8.78 9.72
C ALA A 133 12.23 7.66 8.72
N ARG A 134 11.63 6.50 8.95
CA ARG A 134 11.76 5.30 8.11
C ARG A 134 10.52 5.14 7.25
N LEU A 135 10.68 5.34 5.96
CA LEU A 135 9.60 5.34 4.98
C LEU A 135 9.59 3.98 4.28
N ILE A 136 8.54 3.20 4.51
CA ILE A 136 8.41 1.82 4.07
C ILE A 136 7.38 1.74 2.95
N PHE A 137 7.84 1.50 1.72
CA PHE A 137 7.00 1.26 0.55
C PHE A 137 6.82 -0.25 0.40
N GLN A 138 5.72 -0.76 0.93
CA GLN A 138 5.45 -2.19 1.02
C GLN A 138 4.83 -2.70 -0.27
N HIS A 139 5.41 -3.73 -0.85
CA HIS A 139 4.83 -4.54 -1.93
C HIS A 139 3.77 -5.51 -1.43
N ALA A 140 2.98 -6.07 -2.37
CA ALA A 140 2.10 -7.23 -2.19
C ALA A 140 1.27 -7.19 -0.89
N GLU A 141 0.46 -6.15 -0.71
CA GLU A 141 -0.51 -6.09 0.39
C GLU A 141 -1.71 -7.01 0.11
N GLU A 142 -2.16 -7.05 -1.14
CA GLU A 142 -3.41 -7.66 -1.59
C GLU A 142 -3.31 -9.19 -1.83
N LEU A 143 -2.10 -9.75 -1.87
CA LEU A 143 -1.89 -11.17 -2.18
C LEU A 143 -1.08 -11.87 -1.09
N PRO A 144 -1.66 -12.88 -0.37
CA PRO A 144 -0.91 -13.71 0.58
C PRO A 144 0.30 -14.42 -0.06
N PRO A 145 1.41 -14.61 0.67
CA PRO A 145 1.59 -14.37 2.11
C PRO A 145 1.77 -12.91 2.51
N GLY A 146 1.85 -11.98 1.54
CA GLY A 146 1.98 -10.57 1.76
C GLY A 146 3.43 -10.09 1.94
N GLY A 147 3.72 -8.92 1.33
CA GLY A 147 5.06 -8.31 1.39
C GLY A 147 5.46 -7.83 2.78
N ALA A 148 4.49 -7.56 3.67
CA ALA A 148 4.78 -7.14 5.03
C ALA A 148 5.63 -8.18 5.79
N ILE A 149 5.33 -9.48 5.62
CA ILE A 149 6.08 -10.56 6.29
C ILE A 149 7.52 -10.66 5.77
N GLU A 150 7.72 -10.39 4.47
CA GLU A 150 9.06 -10.37 3.86
C GLU A 150 9.89 -9.19 4.38
N LEU A 151 9.29 -8.00 4.45
CA LEU A 151 9.92 -6.80 5.00
C LEU A 151 10.27 -6.96 6.49
N LEU A 152 9.39 -7.57 7.29
CA LEU A 152 9.65 -7.89 8.69
C LEU A 152 10.85 -8.83 8.84
N ARG A 153 10.89 -9.92 8.06
CA ARG A 153 12.01 -10.88 8.06
C ARG A 153 13.32 -10.26 7.60
N ALA A 154 13.25 -9.30 6.71
CA ALA A 154 14.41 -8.53 6.24
C ALA A 154 14.84 -7.39 7.19
N GLY A 155 14.22 -7.26 8.37
CA GLY A 155 14.58 -6.26 9.38
C GLY A 155 14.12 -4.84 9.09
N ALA A 156 13.17 -4.64 8.19
CA ALA A 156 12.73 -3.30 7.78
C ALA A 156 12.16 -2.45 8.94
N VAL A 157 11.64 -3.07 9.98
CA VAL A 157 11.10 -2.40 11.17
C VAL A 157 11.98 -2.56 12.42
N GLU A 158 13.16 -3.14 12.28
CA GLU A 158 14.05 -3.34 13.42
C GLU A 158 14.48 -2.00 14.03
N GLY A 159 14.32 -1.86 15.34
CA GLY A 159 14.64 -0.63 16.07
C GLY A 159 13.67 0.53 15.85
N VAL A 160 12.50 0.29 15.25
CA VAL A 160 11.44 1.31 15.12
C VAL A 160 10.68 1.46 16.44
N ASP A 161 10.59 2.69 16.96
CA ASP A 161 9.89 3.00 18.21
C ASP A 161 8.38 3.13 18.02
N ALA A 162 7.93 3.60 16.86
CA ALA A 162 6.52 3.76 16.53
C ALA A 162 6.28 3.58 15.02
N MET A 163 5.10 3.00 14.67
CA MET A 163 4.66 2.85 13.27
C MET A 163 3.40 3.63 13.02
N LEU A 164 3.36 4.30 11.86
CA LEU A 164 2.20 4.99 11.33
C LEU A 164 1.83 4.40 9.96
N GLY A 165 0.54 4.33 9.72
CA GLY A 165 -0.03 4.00 8.42
C GLY A 165 -1.38 4.69 8.27
N LEU A 166 -1.81 4.87 7.06
CA LEU A 166 -3.14 5.37 6.74
C LEU A 166 -3.69 4.63 5.54
N HIS A 167 -5.00 4.67 5.38
CA HIS A 167 -5.67 4.10 4.23
C HIS A 167 -6.70 5.10 3.68
N LEU A 168 -6.72 5.27 2.36
CA LEU A 168 -7.80 5.99 1.68
C LEU A 168 -9.07 5.15 1.74
N SER A 169 -10.21 5.79 2.00
CA SER A 169 -11.49 5.10 2.10
C SER A 169 -12.58 5.85 1.35
N SER A 170 -13.29 5.14 0.48
CA SER A 170 -14.49 5.65 -0.20
C SER A 170 -15.72 5.72 0.72
N ASN A 171 -15.63 5.18 1.93
CA ASN A 171 -16.74 5.19 2.91
C ASN A 171 -16.88 6.52 3.66
N PHE A 172 -15.93 7.44 3.51
CA PHE A 172 -15.94 8.75 4.16
C PHE A 172 -16.01 9.88 3.12
N ASP A 173 -16.67 10.95 3.49
CA ASP A 173 -16.65 12.18 2.70
C ASP A 173 -15.23 12.76 2.60
N THR A 174 -14.95 13.44 1.50
CA THR A 174 -13.64 14.10 1.29
C THR A 174 -13.35 15.08 2.44
N GLY A 175 -12.15 14.97 3.01
CA GLY A 175 -11.70 15.80 4.13
C GLY A 175 -12.06 15.24 5.51
N VAL A 176 -12.67 14.06 5.59
CA VAL A 176 -12.91 13.35 6.86
C VAL A 176 -11.76 12.40 7.15
N PHE A 177 -11.27 12.42 8.39
CA PHE A 177 -10.28 11.49 8.91
C PHE A 177 -10.91 10.61 9.98
N GLY A 178 -10.88 9.29 9.76
CA GLY A 178 -11.30 8.31 10.75
C GLY A 178 -10.13 7.91 11.65
N VAL A 179 -10.28 8.10 12.96
CA VAL A 179 -9.29 7.66 13.96
C VAL A 179 -10.03 6.87 15.04
N LYS A 180 -9.49 5.72 15.40
CA LYS A 180 -10.06 4.86 16.43
C LYS A 180 -8.98 4.30 17.35
N SER A 181 -9.24 4.28 18.64
CA SER A 181 -8.42 3.55 19.61
C SER A 181 -8.78 2.06 19.63
N GLY A 182 -7.78 1.21 19.79
CA GLY A 182 -7.95 -0.25 19.80
C GLY A 182 -7.99 -0.87 18.40
N VAL A 183 -8.63 -2.02 18.24
CA VAL A 183 -8.68 -2.78 16.99
C VAL A 183 -9.41 -1.99 15.91
N LEU A 184 -8.77 -1.76 14.78
CA LEU A 184 -9.29 -1.01 13.64
C LEU A 184 -9.73 -1.94 12.49
N THR A 185 -8.94 -2.97 12.17
CA THR A 185 -9.18 -3.90 11.07
C THR A 185 -9.43 -5.31 11.58
N ALA A 186 -10.14 -6.11 10.78
CA ALA A 186 -10.33 -7.54 11.02
C ALA A 186 -9.16 -8.35 10.44
N ALA A 187 -9.02 -9.60 10.89
CA ALA A 187 -8.16 -10.58 10.23
C ALA A 187 -8.87 -11.14 8.98
N VAL A 188 -8.08 -11.50 7.98
CA VAL A 188 -8.55 -12.14 6.75
C VAL A 188 -7.86 -13.49 6.60
N ASP A 189 -8.65 -14.55 6.45
CA ASP A 189 -8.18 -15.89 6.15
C ASP A 189 -8.71 -16.32 4.79
N ARG A 190 -7.87 -16.98 3.99
CA ARG A 190 -8.27 -17.58 2.71
C ARG A 190 -8.14 -19.09 2.80
N PHE A 191 -9.21 -19.79 2.44
CA PHE A 191 -9.20 -21.24 2.30
C PHE A 191 -9.81 -21.64 0.95
N ASN A 192 -9.38 -22.78 0.43
CA ASN A 192 -9.93 -23.38 -0.78
C ASN A 192 -10.51 -24.74 -0.44
N VAL A 193 -11.75 -24.98 -0.85
CA VAL A 193 -12.42 -26.25 -0.69
C VAL A 193 -12.59 -26.90 -2.06
N LEU A 194 -12.08 -28.10 -2.24
CA LEU A 194 -12.28 -28.90 -3.46
C LEU A 194 -13.20 -30.08 -3.16
N VAL A 195 -14.43 -30.00 -3.63
CA VAL A 195 -15.41 -31.09 -3.53
C VAL A 195 -15.34 -31.95 -4.79
N ARG A 196 -15.01 -33.22 -4.63
CA ARG A 196 -14.94 -34.20 -5.71
C ARG A 196 -16.15 -35.11 -5.72
N GLY A 197 -16.87 -35.12 -6.83
CA GLY A 197 -18.02 -35.98 -7.04
C GLY A 197 -17.74 -37.14 -8.02
N ARG A 198 -18.77 -37.93 -8.25
CA ARG A 198 -18.80 -38.95 -9.31
C ARG A 198 -19.98 -38.65 -10.19
N GLY A 199 -19.71 -38.38 -11.48
CA GLY A 199 -20.75 -38.14 -12.48
C GLY A 199 -21.61 -39.36 -12.75
N GLY A 200 -22.82 -39.11 -13.29
CA GLY A 200 -23.75 -40.12 -13.69
C GLY A 200 -24.84 -39.57 -14.61
N HIS A 201 -25.77 -40.40 -15.03
CA HIS A 201 -26.90 -39.97 -15.85
C HIS A 201 -27.92 -39.25 -14.97
N CYS A 202 -28.43 -38.11 -15.42
CA CYS A 202 -29.36 -37.28 -14.66
C CYS A 202 -30.67 -37.97 -14.26
N ALA A 203 -31.10 -39.02 -15.00
CA ALA A 203 -32.27 -39.82 -14.66
C ALA A 203 -32.03 -40.84 -13.53
N PHE A 204 -30.76 -41.03 -13.10
CA PHE A 204 -30.38 -42.01 -12.06
C PHE A 204 -29.48 -41.33 -11.01
N PRO A 205 -29.97 -40.32 -10.28
CA PRO A 205 -29.17 -39.54 -9.33
C PRO A 205 -28.57 -40.41 -8.20
N GLU A 206 -29.23 -41.54 -7.85
CA GLU A 206 -28.76 -42.50 -6.86
C GLU A 206 -27.47 -43.23 -7.27
N GLN A 207 -27.08 -43.16 -8.54
CA GLN A 207 -25.85 -43.77 -9.06
C GLN A 207 -24.66 -42.80 -9.13
N CYS A 208 -24.86 -41.57 -8.74
CA CYS A 208 -23.80 -40.54 -8.74
C CYS A 208 -23.60 -39.93 -7.32
N ASN A 209 -22.48 -39.21 -7.15
CA ASN A 209 -22.25 -38.36 -6.00
C ASN A 209 -22.16 -36.91 -6.50
N ASP A 210 -23.24 -36.17 -6.33
CA ASP A 210 -23.31 -34.78 -6.81
C ASP A 210 -22.44 -33.86 -5.93
N PRO A 211 -21.35 -33.29 -6.48
CA PRO A 211 -20.47 -32.41 -5.71
C PRO A 211 -21.12 -31.07 -5.40
N VAL A 212 -22.13 -30.65 -6.17
CA VAL A 212 -22.85 -29.38 -5.92
C VAL A 212 -23.69 -29.48 -4.68
N VAL A 213 -24.45 -30.59 -4.52
CA VAL A 213 -25.25 -30.85 -3.30
C VAL A 213 -24.33 -30.94 -2.09
N ALA A 214 -23.26 -31.74 -2.18
CA ALA A 214 -22.29 -31.87 -1.09
C ALA A 214 -21.65 -30.52 -0.71
N ALA A 215 -21.30 -29.69 -1.70
CA ALA A 215 -20.72 -28.35 -1.44
C ALA A 215 -21.72 -27.37 -0.82
N ALA A 216 -23.01 -27.52 -1.09
CA ALA A 216 -24.05 -26.67 -0.53
C ALA A 216 -24.38 -27.00 0.95
N GLU A 217 -24.02 -28.21 1.40
CA GLU A 217 -24.26 -28.70 2.78
C GLU A 217 -23.02 -28.49 3.69
N THR A 218 -21.87 -28.05 3.12
CA THR A 218 -20.61 -27.85 3.85
C THR A 218 -20.47 -26.39 4.29
#